data_ca24232d443a8c9486e9c9ac5e1ef633
#
_entry.id   ca24232d443a8c9486e9c9ac5e1ef633
#
_cell.length_a   1.000
_cell.length_b   1.000
_cell.length_c   1.000
_cell.angle_alpha   90.00
_cell.angle_beta   90.00
_cell.angle_gamma   90.00
#
_symmetry.space_group_name_H-M   'P 1'
#
loop_
_entity.id
_entity.type
_entity.pdbx_description
1 polymer ?
#
loop_
_entity_poly.entity_id
_entity_poly.type
_entity_poly.pdbx_seq_one_letter_code
_entity_poly.pdbx_strand_id
1 'polypeptide(L)'
;MSLPQNKRFAARRLLCLLLALAFGLVLAGCGSSASSEPAAQDQEQVLTDDALYELTAEKVDQPLDGAGAAIALAVGAEGTDIGAGAAVWHGVQTFCSNFNYTAQQFTAADTSLDAAKAALNSAAQSGAGLVVCYGSEMAAALYDIQDNYPTVSYLMIGDEPHSEDYTNYRTSANVHCVLFREEQAAYLAGYAAVREGNTSMAVLGGEPLPSTVRYATGFVQGAEAAADSMGVQVYIRIWYSSMTASDDDLTDYVCGWYNEGFQVVMAATPELADSCIQAAEKSGRE
;
A
#
# COMPACT_ATOMS: atom_id res chain seq x y z
N MET A 1 7.58 -30.15 62.89
CA MET A 1 7.08 -31.52 62.70
C MET A 1 6.90 -31.76 61.20
N SER A 2 7.92 -32.31 60.53
CA SER A 2 7.94 -32.54 59.08
C SER A 2 7.39 -33.91 58.75
N LEU A 3 6.41 -33.94 57.89
CA LEU A 3 5.84 -35.20 57.39
C LEU A 3 6.87 -35.94 56.50
N PRO A 4 6.98 -37.26 56.62
CA PRO A 4 7.94 -38.05 55.90
C PRO A 4 7.73 -37.99 54.37
N GLN A 5 8.83 -37.88 53.61
CA GLN A 5 8.87 -37.70 52.16
C GLN A 5 7.99 -38.69 51.37
N ASN A 6 7.77 -39.90 51.83
CA ASN A 6 6.98 -40.92 51.15
C ASN A 6 5.46 -40.59 51.04
N LYS A 7 4.93 -39.76 51.91
CA LYS A 7 3.51 -39.35 51.84
C LYS A 7 3.27 -38.24 50.81
N ARG A 8 4.30 -37.46 50.49
CA ARG A 8 4.23 -36.38 49.45
C ARG A 8 4.22 -36.95 48.03
N PHE A 9 4.91 -38.05 47.80
CA PHE A 9 4.93 -38.76 46.53
C PHE A 9 3.61 -39.48 46.22
N ALA A 10 2.99 -40.09 47.23
CA ALA A 10 1.70 -40.77 47.08
C ALA A 10 0.55 -39.77 46.80
N ALA A 11 0.54 -38.61 47.48
CA ALA A 11 -0.44 -37.56 47.25
C ALA A 11 -0.34 -36.91 45.86
N ARG A 12 0.88 -36.73 45.34
CA ARG A 12 1.09 -36.21 43.97
C ARG A 12 0.67 -37.21 42.91
N ARG A 13 0.91 -38.52 43.10
CA ARG A 13 0.46 -39.55 42.15
C ARG A 13 -1.05 -39.71 42.14
N LEU A 14 -1.71 -39.55 43.30
CA LEU A 14 -3.16 -39.59 43.40
C LEU A 14 -3.83 -38.39 42.75
N LEU A 15 -3.21 -37.19 42.86
CA LEU A 15 -3.70 -35.96 42.22
C LEU A 15 -3.57 -36.01 40.70
N CYS A 16 -2.46 -36.57 40.17
CA CYS A 16 -2.28 -36.76 38.74
C CYS A 16 -3.24 -37.81 38.15
N LEU A 17 -3.54 -38.87 38.89
CA LEU A 17 -4.54 -39.89 38.49
C LEU A 17 -5.97 -39.36 38.51
N LEU A 18 -6.32 -38.48 39.44
CA LEU A 18 -7.65 -37.83 39.48
C LEU A 18 -7.82 -36.82 38.38
N LEU A 19 -6.75 -36.07 38.00
CA LEU A 19 -6.77 -35.17 36.87
C LEU A 19 -6.87 -35.92 35.53
N ALA A 20 -6.21 -37.05 35.37
CA ALA A 20 -6.33 -37.90 34.18
C ALA A 20 -7.73 -38.56 34.02
N LEU A 21 -8.38 -38.91 35.13
CA LEU A 21 -9.75 -39.42 35.11
C LEU A 21 -10.78 -38.34 34.81
N ALA A 22 -10.55 -37.08 35.23
CA ALA A 22 -11.42 -35.96 34.90
C ALA A 22 -11.37 -35.58 33.42
N PHE A 23 -10.20 -35.75 32.77
CA PHE A 23 -10.04 -35.50 31.33
C PHE A 23 -10.60 -36.63 30.45
N GLY A 24 -10.63 -37.88 30.97
CA GLY A 24 -11.19 -39.04 30.27
C GLY A 24 -12.73 -39.09 30.25
N LEU A 25 -13.40 -38.40 31.17
CA LEU A 25 -14.88 -38.42 31.28
C LEU A 25 -15.55 -37.34 30.41
N VAL A 26 -14.79 -36.37 29.86
CA VAL A 26 -15.34 -35.35 28.96
C VAL A 26 -15.38 -35.84 27.49
N LEU A 27 -14.71 -36.96 27.17
CA LEU A 27 -14.65 -37.50 25.79
C LEU A 27 -15.69 -38.63 25.53
N ALA A 28 -16.53 -38.99 26.50
CA ALA A 28 -17.48 -40.11 26.37
C ALA A 28 -18.95 -39.69 26.36
N GLY A 29 -19.30 -38.48 26.05
CA GLY A 29 -20.67 -38.01 26.03
C GLY A 29 -20.94 -37.02 24.90
N CYS A 30 -21.16 -37.53 23.69
CA CYS A 30 -22.15 -37.08 22.72
C CYS A 30 -21.98 -37.85 21.41
N GLY A 31 -22.63 -39.00 21.35
CA GLY A 31 -23.02 -39.62 20.10
C GLY A 31 -24.30 -38.96 19.63
N SER A 32 -24.21 -37.98 18.79
CA SER A 32 -25.26 -37.53 17.87
C SER A 32 -24.64 -37.33 16.52
N SER A 33 -25.21 -38.00 15.54
CA SER A 33 -24.92 -37.91 14.13
C SER A 33 -24.86 -36.45 13.68
N ALA A 34 -23.63 -35.91 13.61
CA ALA A 34 -23.37 -34.68 12.88
C ALA A 34 -23.07 -35.08 11.44
N SER A 35 -23.97 -34.71 10.55
CA SER A 35 -23.68 -34.55 9.14
C SER A 35 -22.37 -33.80 9.00
N SER A 36 -21.40 -34.37 8.29
CA SER A 36 -20.18 -33.71 7.87
C SER A 36 -20.57 -32.55 6.96
N GLU A 37 -20.70 -31.35 7.51
CA GLU A 37 -20.51 -30.15 6.73
C GLU A 37 -19.08 -30.18 6.21
N PRO A 38 -18.87 -30.02 4.90
CA PRO A 38 -17.53 -29.84 4.39
C PRO A 38 -16.96 -28.58 5.06
N ALA A 39 -15.76 -28.71 5.65
CA ALA A 39 -14.99 -27.57 6.10
C ALA A 39 -15.04 -26.54 4.98
N ALA A 40 -15.56 -25.34 5.27
CA ALA A 40 -15.46 -24.23 4.38
C ALA A 40 -13.96 -24.06 4.07
N GLN A 41 -13.57 -24.42 2.86
CA GLN A 41 -12.30 -23.97 2.33
C GLN A 41 -12.43 -22.45 2.33
N ASP A 42 -11.62 -21.77 3.14
CA ASP A 42 -11.33 -20.36 2.96
C ASP A 42 -10.82 -20.25 1.51
N GLN A 43 -11.72 -20.03 0.59
CA GLN A 43 -11.35 -19.54 -0.73
C GLN A 43 -10.87 -18.13 -0.44
N GLU A 44 -9.58 -17.95 -0.56
CA GLU A 44 -8.94 -16.66 -0.64
C GLU A 44 -9.71 -15.88 -1.71
N GLN A 45 -10.61 -15.01 -1.27
CA GLN A 45 -11.45 -14.24 -2.16
C GLN A 45 -10.54 -13.16 -2.72
N VAL A 46 -9.97 -13.41 -3.90
CA VAL A 46 -9.25 -12.39 -4.66
C VAL A 46 -10.25 -11.26 -4.89
N LEU A 47 -10.08 -10.17 -4.15
CA LEU A 47 -10.86 -8.97 -4.32
C LEU A 47 -10.49 -8.40 -5.69
N THR A 48 -11.45 -8.39 -6.60
CA THR A 48 -11.30 -7.66 -7.86
C THR A 48 -11.30 -6.16 -7.57
N ASP A 49 -10.72 -5.36 -8.45
CA ASP A 49 -10.72 -3.90 -8.32
C ASP A 49 -12.14 -3.36 -8.11
N ASP A 50 -13.13 -3.86 -8.85
CA ASP A 50 -14.54 -3.49 -8.70
C ASP A 50 -15.09 -3.82 -7.30
N ALA A 51 -14.75 -4.99 -6.74
CA ALA A 51 -15.17 -5.38 -5.40
C ALA A 51 -14.49 -4.51 -4.33
N LEU A 52 -13.25 -4.09 -4.55
CA LEU A 52 -12.52 -3.18 -3.67
C LEU A 52 -13.17 -1.79 -3.69
N TYR A 53 -13.55 -1.28 -4.86
CA TYR A 53 -14.28 -0.01 -4.99
C TYR A 53 -15.63 -0.04 -4.26
N GLU A 54 -16.37 -1.14 -4.35
CA GLU A 54 -17.64 -1.32 -3.63
C GLU A 54 -17.47 -1.35 -2.10
N LEU A 55 -16.39 -1.96 -1.61
CA LEU A 55 -16.08 -2.02 -0.17
C LEU A 55 -15.64 -0.67 0.40
N THR A 56 -14.99 0.16 -0.41
CA THR A 56 -14.47 1.46 0.03
C THR A 56 -15.42 2.62 -0.24
N ALA A 57 -16.48 2.41 -1.02
CA ALA A 57 -17.52 3.41 -1.25
C ALA A 57 -18.35 3.61 0.02
N GLU A 58 -17.88 4.47 0.93
CA GLU A 58 -18.73 4.96 2.02
C GLU A 58 -19.98 5.58 1.43
N LYS A 59 -21.14 5.12 1.91
CA LYS A 59 -22.41 5.73 1.54
C LYS A 59 -22.43 7.13 2.14
N VAL A 60 -22.45 8.12 1.28
CA VAL A 60 -22.66 9.51 1.71
C VAL A 60 -24.12 9.60 2.19
N ASP A 61 -24.30 9.84 3.50
CA ASP A 61 -25.63 9.89 4.14
C ASP A 61 -26.51 11.06 3.67
N GLN A 62 -25.96 12.00 2.91
CA GLN A 62 -26.66 13.14 2.33
C GLN A 62 -26.77 12.96 0.82
N PRO A 63 -27.93 13.22 0.22
CA PRO A 63 -28.05 13.19 -1.23
C PRO A 63 -27.21 14.35 -1.81
N LEU A 64 -26.05 14.02 -2.37
CA LEU A 64 -25.25 14.95 -3.16
C LEU A 64 -25.84 15.01 -4.57
N ASP A 65 -26.17 16.21 -5.03
CA ASP A 65 -26.51 16.48 -6.42
C ASP A 65 -25.65 17.66 -6.90
N GLY A 66 -24.71 17.36 -7.78
CA GLY A 66 -23.82 18.35 -8.37
C GLY A 66 -24.49 19.28 -9.35
N ALA A 67 -25.76 19.00 -9.73
CA ALA A 67 -26.52 19.77 -10.73
C ALA A 67 -25.72 20.04 -12.03
N GLY A 68 -24.83 19.12 -12.41
CA GLY A 68 -23.97 19.24 -13.58
C GLY A 68 -22.70 20.10 -13.40
N ALA A 69 -22.40 20.52 -12.16
CA ALA A 69 -21.15 21.23 -11.87
C ALA A 69 -19.92 20.41 -12.24
N ALA A 70 -18.83 21.07 -12.59
CA ALA A 70 -17.61 20.38 -13.02
C ALA A 70 -16.69 20.03 -11.84
N ILE A 71 -16.09 18.84 -11.92
CA ILE A 71 -14.91 18.44 -11.17
C ILE A 71 -13.80 18.18 -12.18
N ALA A 72 -12.62 18.79 -11.96
CA ALA A 72 -11.46 18.59 -12.83
C ALA A 72 -10.45 17.66 -12.17
N LEU A 73 -9.75 16.86 -12.99
CA LEU A 73 -8.53 16.15 -12.62
C LEU A 73 -7.35 16.82 -13.33
N ALA A 74 -6.31 17.17 -12.59
CA ALA A 74 -5.01 17.59 -13.11
C ALA A 74 -3.96 16.51 -12.80
N VAL A 75 -3.28 16.01 -13.85
CA VAL A 75 -2.28 14.93 -13.75
C VAL A 75 -1.01 15.28 -14.52
N GLY A 76 0.10 14.63 -14.16
CA GLY A 76 1.37 14.70 -14.86
C GLY A 76 1.32 14.17 -16.29
N ALA A 77 2.45 14.20 -16.97
CA ALA A 77 2.57 13.82 -18.38
C ALA A 77 2.23 12.34 -18.67
N GLU A 78 2.32 11.47 -17.67
CA GLU A 78 1.92 10.05 -17.79
C GLU A 78 0.42 9.87 -18.02
N GLY A 79 -0.38 10.87 -17.66
CA GLY A 79 -1.82 10.89 -17.91
C GLY A 79 -2.60 9.91 -17.06
N THR A 80 -3.65 9.34 -17.68
CA THR A 80 -4.64 8.49 -16.98
C THR A 80 -4.91 7.17 -17.71
N ASP A 81 -4.02 6.75 -18.60
CA ASP A 81 -4.23 5.53 -19.39
C ASP A 81 -3.82 4.27 -18.63
N ILE A 82 -2.87 4.37 -17.70
CA ILE A 82 -2.33 3.24 -16.94
C ILE A 82 -2.06 3.65 -15.47
N GLY A 83 -1.84 2.65 -14.62
CA GLY A 83 -1.36 2.83 -13.26
C GLY A 83 -2.30 3.60 -12.34
N ALA A 84 -1.72 4.28 -11.37
CA ALA A 84 -2.47 5.01 -10.35
C ALA A 84 -3.21 6.24 -10.91
N GLY A 85 -2.71 6.88 -11.96
CA GLY A 85 -3.43 7.95 -12.67
C GLY A 85 -4.76 7.49 -13.25
N ALA A 86 -4.79 6.29 -13.84
CA ALA A 86 -6.03 5.65 -14.34
C ALA A 86 -7.01 5.38 -13.18
N ALA A 87 -6.53 4.88 -12.06
CA ALA A 87 -7.37 4.61 -10.88
C ALA A 87 -7.99 5.90 -10.31
N VAL A 88 -7.22 6.97 -10.21
CA VAL A 88 -7.72 8.29 -9.75
C VAL A 88 -8.76 8.83 -10.72
N TRP A 89 -8.51 8.73 -12.04
CA TRP A 89 -9.49 9.17 -13.05
C TRP A 89 -10.79 8.37 -12.99
N HIS A 90 -10.69 7.06 -12.86
CA HIS A 90 -11.86 6.19 -12.68
C HIS A 90 -12.66 6.60 -11.43
N GLY A 91 -11.99 6.90 -10.31
CA GLY A 91 -12.64 7.38 -9.10
C GLY A 91 -13.39 8.70 -9.31
N VAL A 92 -12.76 9.67 -10.00
CA VAL A 92 -13.40 10.95 -10.35
C VAL A 92 -14.64 10.73 -11.24
N GLN A 93 -14.52 9.90 -12.28
CA GLN A 93 -15.64 9.61 -13.17
C GLN A 93 -16.79 8.92 -12.44
N THR A 94 -16.48 7.94 -11.59
CA THR A 94 -17.48 7.20 -10.81
C THR A 94 -18.22 8.15 -9.86
N PHE A 95 -17.49 9.00 -9.14
CA PHE A 95 -18.11 10.02 -8.27
C PHE A 95 -19.01 10.96 -9.08
N CYS A 96 -18.51 11.50 -10.19
CA CYS A 96 -19.28 12.41 -11.03
C CYS A 96 -20.56 11.77 -11.55
N SER A 97 -20.47 10.50 -12.01
CA SER A 97 -21.62 9.74 -12.50
C SER A 97 -22.67 9.50 -11.41
N ASN A 98 -22.23 9.17 -10.20
CA ASN A 98 -23.12 8.83 -9.09
C ASN A 98 -23.83 10.06 -8.50
N PHE A 99 -23.22 11.24 -8.60
CA PHE A 99 -23.70 12.45 -7.92
C PHE A 99 -23.99 13.61 -8.89
N ASN A 100 -24.20 13.32 -10.17
CA ASN A 100 -24.60 14.30 -11.19
C ASN A 100 -23.62 15.49 -11.31
N TYR A 101 -22.30 15.18 -11.34
CA TYR A 101 -21.23 16.11 -11.72
C TYR A 101 -20.72 15.80 -13.13
N THR A 102 -19.94 16.74 -13.69
CA THR A 102 -19.25 16.57 -14.96
C THR A 102 -17.75 16.43 -14.70
N ALA A 103 -17.14 15.34 -15.19
CA ALA A 103 -15.70 15.11 -15.07
C ALA A 103 -14.93 15.79 -16.21
N GLN A 104 -13.83 16.47 -15.90
CA GLN A 104 -12.89 17.08 -16.86
C GLN A 104 -11.48 16.64 -16.53
N GLN A 105 -10.63 16.47 -17.55
CA GLN A 105 -9.23 16.07 -17.37
C GLN A 105 -8.28 17.08 -18.01
N PHE A 106 -7.18 17.35 -17.32
CA PHE A 106 -6.10 18.24 -17.73
C PHE A 106 -4.76 17.54 -17.49
N THR A 107 -4.06 17.19 -18.57
CA THR A 107 -2.78 16.48 -18.50
C THR A 107 -1.65 17.46 -18.84
N ALA A 108 -0.56 17.40 -18.07
CA ALA A 108 0.64 18.16 -18.39
C ALA A 108 1.23 17.70 -19.73
N ALA A 109 1.77 18.64 -20.50
CA ALA A 109 2.32 18.33 -21.83
C ALA A 109 3.63 17.53 -21.77
N ASP A 110 4.38 17.69 -20.67
CA ASP A 110 5.63 17.00 -20.37
C ASP A 110 5.87 17.00 -18.85
N THR A 111 6.98 16.47 -18.41
CA THR A 111 7.33 16.32 -16.98
C THR A 111 7.87 17.60 -16.32
N SER A 112 7.87 18.73 -17.03
CA SER A 112 8.36 19.99 -16.46
C SER A 112 7.36 20.61 -15.48
N LEU A 113 7.87 21.30 -14.47
CA LEU A 113 7.06 22.04 -13.52
C LEU A 113 6.17 23.11 -14.23
N ASP A 114 6.66 23.72 -15.30
CA ASP A 114 5.90 24.71 -16.08
C ASP A 114 4.71 24.06 -16.80
N ALA A 115 4.86 22.85 -17.36
CA ALA A 115 3.77 22.11 -17.97
C ALA A 115 2.73 21.66 -16.92
N ALA A 116 3.17 21.22 -15.74
CA ALA A 116 2.29 20.89 -14.63
C ALA A 116 1.50 22.13 -14.15
N LYS A 117 2.16 23.29 -14.00
CA LYS A 117 1.48 24.56 -13.68
C LYS A 117 0.48 24.97 -14.75
N ALA A 118 0.79 24.79 -16.03
CA ALA A 118 -0.13 25.11 -17.13
C ALA A 118 -1.39 24.23 -17.08
N ALA A 119 -1.24 22.92 -16.86
CA ALA A 119 -2.37 22.01 -16.73
C ALA A 119 -3.24 22.37 -15.51
N LEU A 120 -2.62 22.60 -14.36
CA LEU A 120 -3.32 22.94 -13.12
C LEU A 120 -4.02 24.31 -13.21
N ASN A 121 -3.41 25.31 -13.82
CA ASN A 121 -4.05 26.62 -14.11
C ASN A 121 -5.26 26.42 -15.04
N SER A 122 -5.14 25.60 -16.08
CA SER A 122 -6.24 25.32 -16.99
C SER A 122 -7.40 24.63 -16.26
N ALA A 123 -7.10 23.67 -15.38
CA ALA A 123 -8.09 23.02 -14.53
C ALA A 123 -8.80 24.04 -13.61
N ALA A 124 -8.06 24.90 -12.92
CA ALA A 124 -8.61 25.92 -12.03
C ALA A 124 -9.48 26.97 -12.77
N GLN A 125 -9.17 27.26 -14.02
CA GLN A 125 -9.90 28.22 -14.87
C GLN A 125 -11.08 27.60 -15.62
N SER A 126 -11.23 26.26 -15.58
CA SER A 126 -12.28 25.54 -16.32
C SER A 126 -13.70 25.79 -15.81
N GLY A 127 -13.83 26.41 -14.63
CA GLY A 127 -15.10 26.56 -13.92
C GLY A 127 -15.39 25.42 -12.94
N ALA A 128 -14.46 24.47 -12.77
CA ALA A 128 -14.57 23.44 -11.76
C ALA A 128 -14.43 24.03 -10.35
N GLY A 129 -15.35 23.67 -9.46
CA GLY A 129 -15.28 24.07 -8.05
C GLY A 129 -14.30 23.22 -7.24
N LEU A 130 -13.97 22.03 -7.73
CA LEU A 130 -13.00 21.09 -7.17
C LEU A 130 -12.02 20.65 -8.27
N VAL A 131 -10.73 20.75 -7.97
CA VAL A 131 -9.66 20.19 -8.80
C VAL A 131 -8.97 19.08 -8.00
N VAL A 132 -9.07 17.87 -8.49
CA VAL A 132 -8.28 16.71 -8.00
C VAL A 132 -6.92 16.78 -8.64
N CYS A 133 -5.85 16.60 -7.87
CA CYS A 133 -4.46 16.62 -8.32
C CYS A 133 -3.80 15.29 -8.00
N TYR A 134 -3.06 14.72 -8.93
CA TYR A 134 -2.30 13.50 -8.73
C TYR A 134 -0.93 13.59 -9.42
N GLY A 135 0.12 13.14 -8.71
CA GLY A 135 1.52 13.17 -9.17
C GLY A 135 2.36 14.22 -8.45
N SER A 136 3.64 13.93 -8.25
CA SER A 136 4.56 14.81 -7.53
C SER A 136 4.77 16.14 -8.24
N GLU A 137 4.74 16.17 -9.58
CA GLU A 137 4.80 17.39 -10.38
C GLU A 137 3.58 18.29 -10.10
N MET A 138 2.39 17.67 -9.91
CA MET A 138 1.19 18.41 -9.55
C MET A 138 1.28 18.97 -8.12
N ALA A 139 1.91 18.26 -7.19
CA ALA A 139 2.14 18.77 -5.83
C ALA A 139 3.08 19.98 -5.85
N ALA A 140 4.16 19.94 -6.63
CA ALA A 140 5.07 21.07 -6.81
C ALA A 140 4.36 22.25 -7.50
N ALA A 141 3.57 22.00 -8.55
CA ALA A 141 2.79 23.03 -9.20
C ALA A 141 1.76 23.67 -8.27
N LEU A 142 1.07 22.84 -7.46
CA LEU A 142 0.05 23.30 -6.50
C LEU A 142 0.68 24.16 -5.39
N TYR A 143 1.88 23.84 -4.95
CA TYR A 143 2.63 24.67 -3.99
C TYR A 143 2.73 26.12 -4.43
N ASP A 144 2.98 26.36 -5.72
CA ASP A 144 3.14 27.69 -6.27
C ASP A 144 1.82 28.42 -6.55
N ILE A 145 0.75 27.69 -6.94
CA ILE A 145 -0.46 28.33 -7.47
C ILE A 145 -1.70 28.26 -6.57
N GLN A 146 -1.67 27.50 -5.47
CA GLN A 146 -2.85 27.25 -4.62
C GLN A 146 -3.55 28.52 -4.12
N ASP A 147 -2.81 29.62 -3.93
CA ASP A 147 -3.37 30.89 -3.47
C ASP A 147 -3.95 31.75 -4.60
N ASN A 148 -3.63 31.41 -5.87
CA ASN A 148 -4.08 32.21 -7.02
C ASN A 148 -5.58 32.04 -7.30
N TYR A 149 -6.18 30.93 -6.81
CA TYR A 149 -7.58 30.57 -7.04
C TYR A 149 -8.26 30.24 -5.71
N PRO A 150 -8.51 31.22 -4.83
CA PRO A 150 -8.98 30.96 -3.47
C PRO A 150 -10.42 30.40 -3.40
N THR A 151 -11.18 30.44 -4.49
CA THR A 151 -12.52 29.88 -4.59
C THR A 151 -12.56 28.45 -5.15
N VAL A 152 -11.42 27.94 -5.62
CA VAL A 152 -11.27 26.56 -6.08
C VAL A 152 -10.77 25.73 -4.91
N SER A 153 -11.43 24.61 -4.64
CA SER A 153 -10.95 23.60 -3.72
C SER A 153 -10.02 22.62 -4.44
N TYR A 154 -8.94 22.24 -3.79
CA TYR A 154 -8.00 21.25 -4.33
C TYR A 154 -7.99 20.01 -3.46
N LEU A 155 -7.96 18.83 -4.09
CA LEU A 155 -7.75 17.54 -3.44
C LEU A 155 -6.47 16.92 -4.01
N MET A 156 -5.36 17.02 -3.26
CA MET A 156 -4.08 16.39 -3.63
C MET A 156 -4.05 14.94 -3.14
N ILE A 157 -3.83 14.01 -4.04
CA ILE A 157 -3.80 12.57 -3.76
C ILE A 157 -2.37 12.05 -3.84
N GLY A 158 -1.90 11.42 -2.78
CA GLY A 158 -0.62 10.74 -2.70
C GLY A 158 0.56 11.62 -2.29
N ASP A 159 0.38 12.94 -2.24
CA ASP A 159 1.43 13.89 -1.87
C ASP A 159 0.87 15.14 -1.16
N GLU A 160 1.76 16.03 -0.74
CA GLU A 160 1.46 17.36 -0.17
C GLU A 160 2.10 18.44 -1.04
N PRO A 161 1.51 19.65 -1.15
CA PRO A 161 2.15 20.74 -1.89
C PRO A 161 3.53 21.08 -1.33
N HIS A 162 4.55 21.00 -2.16
CA HIS A 162 5.96 21.19 -1.79
C HIS A 162 6.73 21.98 -2.85
N SER A 163 7.86 22.58 -2.43
CA SER A 163 8.82 23.17 -3.40
C SER A 163 9.44 22.06 -4.26
N GLU A 164 9.87 22.38 -5.46
CA GLU A 164 10.45 21.42 -6.42
C GLU A 164 11.58 20.58 -5.81
N ASP A 165 12.33 21.14 -4.86
CA ASP A 165 13.44 20.48 -4.16
C ASP A 165 13.01 19.74 -2.87
N TYR A 166 11.72 19.63 -2.59
CA TYR A 166 11.14 19.00 -1.37
C TYR A 166 11.62 19.62 -0.05
N THR A 167 12.18 20.85 -0.05
CA THR A 167 12.65 21.47 1.18
C THR A 167 11.57 22.24 1.93
N ASN A 168 10.52 22.66 1.26
CA ASN A 168 9.41 23.43 1.84
C ASN A 168 8.07 22.81 1.49
N TYR A 169 7.20 22.70 2.49
CA TYR A 169 5.83 22.23 2.35
C TYR A 169 4.86 23.30 2.82
N ARG A 170 3.76 23.48 2.12
CA ARG A 170 2.73 24.44 2.49
C ARG A 170 1.38 24.03 1.92
N THR A 171 0.39 23.91 2.78
CA THR A 171 -0.99 23.59 2.41
C THR A 171 -1.89 24.78 2.76
N SER A 172 -2.51 25.40 1.78
CA SER A 172 -3.45 26.51 1.95
C SER A 172 -4.83 26.00 2.39
N ALA A 173 -5.67 26.89 2.91
CA ALA A 173 -6.97 26.52 3.47
C ALA A 173 -7.96 25.88 2.47
N ASN A 174 -7.74 26.07 1.18
CA ASN A 174 -8.52 25.49 0.08
C ASN A 174 -7.91 24.20 -0.48
N VAL A 175 -6.87 23.63 0.15
CA VAL A 175 -6.21 22.40 -0.25
C VAL A 175 -6.42 21.33 0.81
N HIS A 176 -6.82 20.13 0.39
CA HIS A 176 -6.89 18.93 1.20
C HIS A 176 -5.95 17.88 0.59
N CYS A 177 -5.18 17.18 1.45
CA CYS A 177 -4.27 16.13 1.03
C CYS A 177 -4.74 14.77 1.52
N VAL A 178 -4.68 13.77 0.66
CA VAL A 178 -4.87 12.36 0.99
C VAL A 178 -3.53 11.67 0.88
N LEU A 179 -2.97 11.29 2.01
CA LEU A 179 -1.69 10.57 2.09
C LEU A 179 -1.95 9.11 2.42
N PHE A 180 -1.27 8.23 1.73
CA PHE A 180 -1.28 6.80 2.03
C PHE A 180 -0.20 6.48 3.07
N ARG A 181 -0.43 5.42 3.84
CA ARG A 181 0.54 4.91 4.81
C ARG A 181 1.33 3.77 4.21
N GLU A 182 2.13 4.09 3.19
CA GLU A 182 2.93 3.12 2.43
C GLU A 182 3.87 2.34 3.35
N GLU A 183 4.39 2.99 4.40
CA GLU A 183 5.24 2.37 5.39
C GLU A 183 4.57 1.20 6.12
N GLN A 184 3.24 1.25 6.31
CA GLN A 184 2.51 0.17 7.00
C GLN A 184 2.37 -1.06 6.11
N ALA A 185 2.02 -0.89 4.84
CA ALA A 185 1.94 -1.98 3.88
C ALA A 185 3.31 -2.63 3.68
N ALA A 186 4.35 -1.82 3.50
CA ALA A 186 5.71 -2.28 3.36
C ALA A 186 6.25 -2.98 4.63
N TYR A 187 5.88 -2.48 5.82
CA TYR A 187 6.20 -3.15 7.09
C TYR A 187 5.65 -4.57 7.13
N LEU A 188 4.38 -4.74 6.75
CA LEU A 188 3.76 -6.07 6.71
C LEU A 188 4.44 -6.99 5.70
N ALA A 189 4.84 -6.47 4.54
CA ALA A 189 5.56 -7.24 3.53
C ALA A 189 6.93 -7.68 4.03
N GLY A 190 7.71 -6.79 4.64
CA GLY A 190 9.02 -7.12 5.21
C GLY A 190 8.91 -8.11 6.38
N TYR A 191 7.92 -7.94 7.24
CA TYR A 191 7.64 -8.86 8.34
C TYR A 191 7.30 -10.26 7.80
N ALA A 192 6.40 -10.36 6.81
CA ALA A 192 5.99 -11.62 6.21
C ALA A 192 7.16 -12.31 5.53
N ALA A 193 7.97 -11.59 4.75
CA ALA A 193 9.12 -12.16 4.04
C ALA A 193 10.10 -12.87 5.00
N VAL A 194 10.40 -12.27 6.15
CA VAL A 194 11.26 -12.91 7.16
C VAL A 194 10.56 -14.08 7.85
N ARG A 195 9.27 -13.97 8.10
CA ARG A 195 8.47 -15.07 8.69
C ARG A 195 8.44 -16.31 7.78
N GLU A 196 8.53 -16.13 6.48
CA GLU A 196 8.67 -17.20 5.48
C GLU A 196 10.09 -17.75 5.36
N GLY A 197 11.05 -17.20 6.10
CA GLY A 197 12.42 -17.69 6.18
C GLY A 197 13.42 -16.95 5.29
N ASN A 198 13.02 -15.87 4.65
CA ASN A 198 13.92 -15.05 3.84
C ASN A 198 14.80 -14.17 4.72
N THR A 199 16.12 -14.29 4.58
CA THR A 199 17.10 -13.56 5.39
C THR A 199 18.02 -12.65 4.57
N SER A 200 18.00 -12.77 3.24
CA SER A 200 18.75 -11.92 2.32
C SER A 200 17.79 -11.32 1.31
N MET A 201 17.54 -10.01 1.41
CA MET A 201 16.50 -9.32 0.66
C MET A 201 17.03 -8.03 0.06
N ALA A 202 16.36 -7.51 -0.96
CA ALA A 202 16.68 -6.22 -1.53
C ALA A 202 15.43 -5.37 -1.73
N VAL A 203 15.63 -4.06 -1.73
CA VAL A 203 14.61 -3.06 -2.08
C VAL A 203 15.12 -2.27 -3.27
N LEU A 204 14.33 -2.27 -4.34
CA LEU A 204 14.55 -1.47 -5.53
C LEU A 204 13.63 -0.26 -5.49
N GLY A 205 14.18 0.95 -5.48
CA GLY A 205 13.46 2.20 -5.69
C GLY A 205 13.89 2.89 -6.99
N GLY A 206 13.02 3.74 -7.50
CA GLY A 206 13.36 4.71 -8.55
C GLY A 206 14.12 5.90 -7.94
N GLU A 207 13.53 7.08 -7.99
CA GLU A 207 14.03 8.22 -7.23
C GLU A 207 13.69 8.11 -5.74
N PRO A 208 14.53 8.66 -4.84
CA PRO A 208 14.28 8.63 -3.40
C PRO A 208 13.23 9.67 -2.97
N LEU A 209 12.06 9.64 -3.63
CA LEU A 209 10.91 10.45 -3.27
C LEU A 209 10.34 10.05 -1.89
N PRO A 210 9.62 10.92 -1.19
CA PRO A 210 9.10 10.63 0.15
C PRO A 210 8.31 9.32 0.24
N SER A 211 7.46 9.00 -0.74
CA SER A 211 6.71 7.73 -0.80
C SER A 211 7.63 6.53 -0.95
N THR A 212 8.59 6.58 -1.90
CA THR A 212 9.57 5.50 -2.13
C THR A 212 10.41 5.23 -0.87
N VAL A 213 10.83 6.29 -0.17
CA VAL A 213 11.58 6.17 1.09
C VAL A 213 10.71 5.58 2.20
N ARG A 214 9.41 5.94 2.29
CA ARG A 214 8.49 5.34 3.25
C ARG A 214 8.30 3.85 3.01
N TYR A 215 8.12 3.42 1.75
CA TYR A 215 8.07 1.99 1.41
C TYR A 215 9.35 1.26 1.82
N ALA A 216 10.51 1.77 1.43
CA ALA A 216 11.80 1.15 1.76
C ALA A 216 12.02 1.04 3.27
N THR A 217 11.74 2.13 4.01
CA THR A 217 11.90 2.17 5.47
C THR A 217 10.93 1.22 6.17
N GLY A 218 9.65 1.21 5.75
CA GLY A 218 8.65 0.31 6.30
C GLY A 218 9.06 -1.16 6.14
N PHE A 219 9.49 -1.55 4.94
CA PHE A 219 9.96 -2.92 4.67
C PHE A 219 11.12 -3.33 5.60
N VAL A 220 12.12 -2.48 5.74
CA VAL A 220 13.28 -2.75 6.63
C VAL A 220 12.82 -2.92 8.07
N GLN A 221 11.98 -2.01 8.58
CA GLN A 221 11.49 -2.07 9.96
C GLN A 221 10.64 -3.33 10.22
N GLY A 222 9.80 -3.73 9.27
CA GLY A 222 9.03 -4.96 9.37
C GLY A 222 9.90 -6.21 9.38
N ALA A 223 10.89 -6.25 8.50
CA ALA A 223 11.86 -7.34 8.45
C ALA A 223 12.70 -7.43 9.74
N GLU A 224 13.17 -6.31 10.27
CA GLU A 224 13.91 -6.24 11.54
C GLU A 224 13.06 -6.74 12.71
N ALA A 225 11.81 -6.29 12.82
CA ALA A 225 10.91 -6.73 13.87
C ALA A 225 10.63 -8.26 13.83
N ALA A 226 10.48 -8.84 12.65
CA ALA A 226 10.32 -10.27 12.49
C ALA A 226 11.62 -11.02 12.83
N ALA A 227 12.77 -10.52 12.37
CA ALA A 227 14.08 -11.09 12.64
C ALA A 227 14.37 -11.15 14.14
N ASP A 228 14.12 -10.05 14.86
CA ASP A 228 14.26 -9.98 16.32
C ASP A 228 13.36 -11.01 17.03
N SER A 229 12.10 -11.13 16.59
CA SER A 229 11.16 -12.08 17.17
C SER A 229 11.55 -13.54 16.95
N MET A 230 12.28 -13.83 15.88
CA MET A 230 12.74 -15.16 15.49
C MET A 230 14.19 -15.46 15.94
N GLY A 231 14.92 -14.46 16.41
CA GLY A 231 16.34 -14.60 16.77
C GLY A 231 17.24 -14.87 15.57
N VAL A 232 16.89 -14.36 14.38
CA VAL A 232 17.68 -14.50 13.14
C VAL A 232 18.27 -13.16 12.72
N GLN A 233 19.30 -13.19 11.89
CA GLN A 233 19.86 -12.00 11.28
C GLN A 233 19.38 -11.88 9.85
N VAL A 234 19.05 -10.66 9.42
CA VAL A 234 18.66 -10.34 8.05
C VAL A 234 19.66 -9.38 7.42
N TYR A 235 19.86 -9.52 6.13
CA TYR A 235 20.62 -8.60 5.31
C TYR A 235 19.69 -7.99 4.26
N ILE A 236 19.62 -6.65 4.21
CA ILE A 236 18.76 -5.93 3.26
C ILE A 236 19.61 -4.92 2.51
N ARG A 237 19.59 -5.03 1.16
CA ARG A 237 20.17 -4.03 0.25
C ARG A 237 19.07 -3.07 -0.16
N ILE A 238 19.31 -1.76 -0.09
CA ILE A 238 18.44 -0.75 -0.68
C ILE A 238 19.20 -0.07 -1.81
N TRP A 239 18.55 0.05 -2.97
CA TRP A 239 19.11 0.78 -4.10
C TRP A 239 18.06 1.64 -4.76
N TYR A 240 18.37 2.93 -4.90
CA TYR A 240 17.58 3.89 -5.65
C TYR A 240 18.24 4.06 -7.02
N SER A 241 17.57 3.57 -8.06
CA SER A 241 18.11 3.47 -9.42
C SER A 241 17.98 4.77 -10.22
N SER A 242 17.16 5.70 -9.76
CA SER A 242 16.70 6.88 -10.51
C SER A 242 15.96 6.54 -11.81
N MET A 243 15.53 5.29 -12.00
CA MET A 243 14.71 4.87 -13.13
C MET A 243 13.24 5.13 -12.85
N THR A 244 12.50 5.47 -13.89
CA THR A 244 11.07 5.80 -13.82
C THR A 244 10.18 4.72 -14.45
N ALA A 245 10.74 3.72 -15.09
CA ALA A 245 10.03 2.61 -15.72
C ALA A 245 10.85 1.33 -15.73
N SER A 246 10.17 0.20 -15.78
CA SER A 246 10.76 -1.12 -15.99
C SER A 246 11.31 -1.26 -17.40
N ASP A 247 12.47 -1.95 -17.51
CA ASP A 247 13.06 -2.35 -18.78
C ASP A 247 13.88 -3.64 -18.65
N ASP A 248 14.41 -4.13 -19.77
CA ASP A 248 15.19 -5.36 -19.82
C ASP A 248 16.53 -5.22 -19.08
N ASP A 249 17.19 -4.07 -19.14
CA ASP A 249 18.48 -3.83 -18.48
C ASP A 249 18.32 -3.86 -16.96
N LEU A 250 17.26 -3.24 -16.44
CA LEU A 250 16.91 -3.30 -15.03
C LEU A 250 16.53 -4.71 -14.58
N THR A 251 15.78 -5.44 -15.42
CA THR A 251 15.43 -6.83 -15.18
C THR A 251 16.68 -7.70 -15.05
N ASP A 252 17.63 -7.55 -15.96
CA ASP A 252 18.87 -8.31 -15.93
C ASP A 252 19.76 -7.91 -14.73
N TYR A 253 19.75 -6.65 -14.33
CA TYR A 253 20.43 -6.18 -13.13
C TYR A 253 19.85 -6.85 -11.86
N VAL A 254 18.53 -6.91 -11.74
CA VAL A 254 17.84 -7.56 -10.61
C VAL A 254 18.08 -9.09 -10.63
N CYS A 255 18.14 -9.73 -11.82
CA CYS A 255 18.59 -11.13 -11.93
C CYS A 255 19.98 -11.34 -11.32
N GLY A 256 20.88 -10.35 -11.48
CA GLY A 256 22.19 -10.35 -10.82
C GLY A 256 22.09 -10.48 -9.31
N TRP A 257 21.13 -9.79 -8.67
CA TRP A 257 20.92 -9.90 -7.22
C TRP A 257 20.48 -11.30 -6.80
N TYR A 258 19.57 -11.93 -7.54
CA TYR A 258 19.18 -13.32 -7.26
C TYR A 258 20.38 -14.27 -7.40
N ASN A 259 21.26 -14.05 -8.37
CA ASN A 259 22.50 -14.81 -8.53
C ASN A 259 23.51 -14.56 -7.38
N GLU A 260 23.50 -13.38 -6.76
CA GLU A 260 24.28 -13.07 -5.56
C GLU A 260 23.69 -13.71 -4.28
N GLY A 261 22.50 -14.31 -4.35
CA GLY A 261 21.86 -15.01 -3.24
C GLY A 261 20.75 -14.23 -2.54
N PHE A 262 20.30 -13.11 -3.07
CA PHE A 262 19.09 -12.47 -2.57
C PHE A 262 17.89 -13.38 -2.84
N GLN A 263 16.97 -13.44 -1.88
CA GLN A 263 15.82 -14.35 -1.90
C GLN A 263 14.54 -13.62 -2.33
N VAL A 264 14.43 -12.34 -1.94
CA VAL A 264 13.28 -11.47 -2.24
C VAL A 264 13.79 -10.11 -2.69
N VAL A 265 13.15 -9.54 -3.70
CA VAL A 265 13.34 -8.16 -4.13
C VAL A 265 11.98 -7.46 -4.08
N MET A 266 11.88 -6.40 -3.28
CA MET A 266 10.69 -5.55 -3.22
C MET A 266 10.88 -4.33 -4.11
N ALA A 267 9.94 -4.05 -4.99
CA ALA A 267 9.85 -2.78 -5.71
C ALA A 267 9.18 -1.73 -4.80
N ALA A 268 9.92 -0.70 -4.39
CA ALA A 268 9.40 0.44 -3.64
C ALA A 268 8.79 1.53 -4.55
N THR A 269 8.99 1.41 -5.85
CA THR A 269 8.41 2.25 -6.90
C THR A 269 7.59 1.33 -7.80
N PRO A 270 6.25 1.52 -7.91
CA PRO A 270 5.37 0.60 -8.64
C PRO A 270 5.76 0.39 -10.10
N GLU A 271 6.25 1.42 -10.78
CA GLU A 271 6.67 1.41 -12.18
C GLU A 271 7.86 0.47 -12.45
N LEU A 272 8.59 0.08 -11.38
CA LEU A 272 9.72 -0.87 -11.47
C LEU A 272 9.32 -2.31 -11.08
N ALA A 273 8.07 -2.54 -10.73
CA ALA A 273 7.60 -3.85 -10.26
C ALA A 273 7.74 -4.93 -11.32
N ASP A 274 7.44 -4.61 -12.59
CA ASP A 274 7.52 -5.57 -13.69
C ASP A 274 8.94 -6.11 -13.88
N SER A 275 9.98 -5.28 -13.75
CA SER A 275 11.37 -5.73 -13.79
C SER A 275 11.70 -6.67 -12.62
N CYS A 276 11.18 -6.42 -11.42
CA CYS A 276 11.37 -7.32 -10.28
C CYS A 276 10.68 -8.66 -10.49
N ILE A 277 9.44 -8.65 -10.98
CA ILE A 277 8.64 -9.87 -11.26
C ILE A 277 9.33 -10.72 -12.33
N GLN A 278 9.68 -10.12 -13.47
CA GLN A 278 10.37 -10.82 -14.56
C GLN A 278 11.72 -11.39 -14.12
N ALA A 279 12.47 -10.66 -13.29
CA ALA A 279 13.73 -11.13 -12.76
C ALA A 279 13.54 -12.33 -11.81
N ALA A 280 12.49 -12.31 -10.97
CA ALA A 280 12.14 -13.45 -10.12
C ALA A 280 11.82 -14.69 -10.97
N GLU A 281 10.95 -14.55 -11.97
CA GLU A 281 10.59 -15.63 -12.89
C GLU A 281 11.81 -16.20 -13.64
N LYS A 282 12.64 -15.32 -14.25
CA LYS A 282 13.89 -15.72 -14.95
C LYS A 282 14.86 -16.46 -14.02
N SER A 283 14.85 -16.11 -12.73
CA SER A 283 15.75 -16.69 -11.72
C SER A 283 15.14 -17.91 -10.99
N GLY A 284 13.93 -18.35 -11.40
CA GLY A 284 13.21 -19.48 -10.79
C GLY A 284 12.80 -19.21 -9.34
N ARG A 285 12.48 -17.96 -9.02
CA ARG A 285 11.93 -17.51 -7.74
C ARG A 285 10.41 -17.31 -7.87
N GLU A 286 9.70 -17.51 -6.75
CA GLU A 286 8.26 -17.28 -6.65
C GLU A 286 7.96 -15.94 -6.02
#